data_dddf370eb5548d3af80d707ec71b3262
#
_entry.id   dddf370eb5548d3af80d707ec71b3262
#
_cell.length_a   1.000
_cell.length_b   1.000
_cell.length_c   1.000
_cell.angle_alpha   90.00
_cell.angle_beta   90.00
_cell.angle_gamma   90.00
#
_symmetry.space_group_name_H-M   'P 1'
#
loop_
_entity.id
_entity.type
_entity.pdbx_description
1 polymer ?
#
loop_
_entity_poly.entity_id
_entity_poly.type
_entity_poly.pdbx_seq_one_letter_code
_entity_poly.pdbx_strand_id
1 'polypeptide(L)'
;MTYFLGRVSSKDQNLARQLKVARERFSIPDENVYCDKMTGSSFDRPQYNALKEIVQPGDEVVVKEFDRFGRDKIEMKKELEWFRQRGVIVRILDIPTTLIDFQDQTWVLEMVNNILIEVLGAVAEQERKKTKQRQAEGIAAMPVVDGRKVSAKTGRGFGRVKMDVDMGRVENLAQKQKGGHMTVNDCCRELGISRSKWYNLAREV
;
A
#
# COMPACT_ATOMS: atom_id res chain seq x y z
N MET A 1 -18.79 4.43 22.51
CA MET A 1 -19.70 3.69 21.61
C MET A 1 -18.97 2.52 20.96
N THR A 2 -19.69 1.50 20.40
CA THR A 2 -19.05 0.39 19.74
C THR A 2 -19.46 0.37 18.26
N TYR A 3 -18.46 0.32 17.37
CA TYR A 3 -18.61 0.33 15.92
C TYR A 3 -18.09 -0.96 15.32
N PHE A 4 -18.65 -1.38 14.19
CA PHE A 4 -18.14 -2.50 13.42
C PHE A 4 -17.54 -2.00 12.10
N LEU A 5 -16.30 -2.39 11.83
CA LEU A 5 -15.65 -2.13 10.56
C LEU A 5 -15.50 -3.43 9.76
N GLY A 6 -16.21 -3.50 8.65
CA GLY A 6 -16.22 -4.64 7.74
C GLY A 6 -15.63 -4.31 6.37
N ARG A 7 -15.27 -5.38 5.64
CA ARG A 7 -14.89 -5.30 4.23
C ARG A 7 -15.48 -6.50 3.51
N VAL A 8 -16.24 -6.26 2.45
CA VAL A 8 -16.86 -7.30 1.65
C VAL A 8 -16.26 -7.35 0.25
N SER A 9 -15.92 -8.55 -0.21
CA SER A 9 -15.79 -8.84 -1.63
C SER A 9 -17.20 -9.05 -2.18
N SER A 10 -17.40 -9.06 -3.48
CA SER A 10 -18.69 -9.12 -4.18
C SER A 10 -19.70 -10.23 -3.78
N LYS A 11 -19.46 -10.99 -2.71
CA LYS A 11 -20.35 -12.01 -2.16
C LYS A 11 -20.86 -11.59 -0.78
N ASP A 12 -22.09 -11.12 -0.73
CA ASP A 12 -22.77 -10.58 0.48
C ASP A 12 -22.91 -11.58 1.66
N GLN A 13 -22.76 -12.88 1.43
CA GLN A 13 -22.90 -13.92 2.46
C GLN A 13 -21.87 -13.84 3.59
N ASN A 14 -20.70 -13.23 3.34
CA ASN A 14 -19.62 -13.19 4.32
C ASN A 14 -19.80 -12.07 5.35
N LEU A 15 -20.49 -10.98 5.00
CA LEU A 15 -20.75 -9.87 5.91
C LEU A 15 -21.76 -10.24 7.00
N ALA A 16 -22.87 -10.84 6.61
CA ALA A 16 -23.92 -11.26 7.56
C ALA A 16 -23.36 -12.19 8.66
N ARG A 17 -22.48 -13.11 8.29
CA ARG A 17 -21.81 -14.02 9.24
C ARG A 17 -20.86 -13.26 10.18
N GLN A 18 -20.09 -12.32 9.67
CA GLN A 18 -19.16 -11.52 10.48
C GLN A 18 -19.92 -10.62 11.47
N LEU A 19 -20.97 -9.95 10.98
CA LEU A 19 -21.85 -9.13 11.81
C LEU A 19 -22.58 -9.93 12.89
N LYS A 20 -23.03 -11.13 12.57
CA LYS A 20 -23.69 -11.99 13.56
C LYS A 20 -22.79 -12.21 14.78
N VAL A 21 -21.54 -12.63 14.55
CA VAL A 21 -20.56 -12.86 15.63
C VAL A 21 -20.26 -11.58 16.41
N ALA A 22 -20.11 -10.46 15.73
CA ALA A 22 -19.84 -9.17 16.38
C ALA A 22 -21.02 -8.69 17.24
N ARG A 23 -22.25 -8.84 16.73
CA ARG A 23 -23.47 -8.43 17.45
C ARG A 23 -23.78 -9.30 18.65
N GLU A 24 -23.56 -10.60 18.56
CA GLU A 24 -23.74 -11.52 19.69
C GLU A 24 -22.86 -11.13 20.88
N ARG A 25 -21.68 -10.53 20.62
CA ARG A 25 -20.74 -10.21 21.68
C ARG A 25 -20.75 -8.73 22.11
N PHE A 26 -20.99 -7.80 21.18
CA PHE A 26 -20.82 -6.37 21.42
C PHE A 26 -22.09 -5.55 21.25
N SER A 27 -23.24 -6.17 20.96
CA SER A 27 -24.54 -5.49 20.79
C SER A 27 -24.50 -4.28 19.86
N ILE A 28 -23.85 -4.41 18.69
CA ILE A 28 -23.61 -3.31 17.75
C ILE A 28 -24.90 -2.99 16.98
N PRO A 29 -25.43 -1.75 17.04
CA PRO A 29 -26.60 -1.32 16.27
C PRO A 29 -26.27 -1.13 14.80
N ASP A 30 -27.31 -1.12 13.95
CA ASP A 30 -27.14 -1.05 12.48
C ASP A 30 -26.46 0.23 12.01
N GLU A 31 -26.73 1.35 12.65
CA GLU A 31 -26.13 2.67 12.37
C GLU A 31 -24.61 2.70 12.64
N ASN A 32 -24.11 1.80 13.47
CA ASN A 32 -22.70 1.74 13.82
C ASN A 32 -21.91 0.71 12.96
N VAL A 33 -22.49 0.26 11.84
CA VAL A 33 -21.88 -0.72 10.94
C VAL A 33 -21.31 -0.03 9.71
N TYR A 34 -19.99 -0.02 9.59
CA TYR A 34 -19.23 0.56 8.48
C TYR A 34 -18.62 -0.53 7.63
N CYS A 35 -19.03 -0.62 6.37
CA CYS A 35 -18.57 -1.69 5.47
C CYS A 35 -18.22 -1.14 4.09
N ASP A 36 -16.96 -1.31 3.69
CA ASP A 36 -16.49 -0.99 2.35
C ASP A 36 -16.59 -2.19 1.41
N LYS A 37 -17.01 -1.95 0.15
CA LYS A 37 -16.99 -2.95 -0.91
C LYS A 37 -15.63 -2.92 -1.61
N MET A 38 -14.93 -4.06 -1.67
CA MET A 38 -13.72 -4.18 -2.47
C MET A 38 -14.08 -4.41 -3.94
N THR A 39 -13.71 -3.44 -4.78
CA THR A 39 -13.49 -3.67 -6.19
C THR A 39 -12.00 -3.86 -6.43
N GLY A 40 -11.60 -4.82 -7.28
CA GLY A 40 -10.21 -5.29 -7.39
C GLY A 40 -9.16 -4.24 -7.79
N SER A 41 -9.56 -3.02 -8.16
CA SER A 41 -8.67 -1.94 -8.62
C SER A 41 -8.70 -0.67 -7.75
N SER A 42 -9.74 -0.43 -6.96
CA SER A 42 -9.88 0.80 -6.16
C SER A 42 -9.59 0.56 -4.69
N PHE A 43 -8.76 1.42 -4.10
CA PHE A 43 -8.54 1.50 -2.65
C PHE A 43 -9.39 2.63 -2.03
N ASP A 44 -10.53 2.89 -2.61
CA ASP A 44 -11.48 3.82 -2.03
C ASP A 44 -12.18 3.16 -0.84
N ARG A 45 -12.09 3.80 0.33
CA ARG A 45 -12.63 3.32 1.61
C ARG A 45 -13.51 4.39 2.27
N PRO A 46 -14.61 4.80 1.64
CA PRO A 46 -15.45 5.89 2.13
C PRO A 46 -16.03 5.59 3.52
N GLN A 47 -16.45 4.35 3.79
CA GLN A 47 -17.00 3.97 5.08
C GLN A 47 -15.94 3.96 6.18
N TYR A 48 -14.73 3.48 5.88
CA TYR A 48 -13.62 3.56 6.79
C TYR A 48 -13.25 5.00 7.14
N ASN A 49 -13.20 5.88 6.14
CA ASN A 49 -12.89 7.29 6.36
C ASN A 49 -13.99 7.98 7.17
N ALA A 50 -15.26 7.71 6.87
CA ALA A 50 -16.39 8.22 7.66
C ALA A 50 -16.31 7.76 9.13
N LEU A 51 -15.97 6.50 9.39
CA LEU A 51 -15.75 6.00 10.74
C LEU A 51 -14.64 6.79 11.47
N LYS A 52 -13.52 7.06 10.78
CA LYS A 52 -12.40 7.83 11.36
C LYS A 52 -12.76 9.25 11.74
N GLU A 53 -13.75 9.86 11.09
CA GLU A 53 -14.21 11.22 11.39
C GLU A 53 -15.05 11.29 12.66
N ILE A 54 -15.77 10.21 13.01
CA ILE A 54 -16.75 10.23 14.12
C ILE A 54 -16.25 9.60 15.41
N VAL A 55 -15.27 8.67 15.35
CA VAL A 55 -14.77 7.99 16.57
C VAL A 55 -14.15 8.95 17.56
N GLN A 56 -14.45 8.74 18.84
CA GLN A 56 -13.99 9.55 19.97
C GLN A 56 -13.17 8.70 20.95
N PRO A 57 -12.38 9.33 21.83
CA PRO A 57 -11.67 8.63 22.89
C PRO A 57 -12.65 7.80 23.77
N GLY A 58 -12.28 6.55 24.01
CA GLY A 58 -13.11 5.59 24.75
C GLY A 58 -14.09 4.78 23.88
N ASP A 59 -14.18 5.08 22.58
CA ASP A 59 -14.96 4.25 21.65
C ASP A 59 -14.24 2.94 21.33
N GLU A 60 -15.01 1.94 20.92
CA GLU A 60 -14.51 0.64 20.49
C GLU A 60 -14.77 0.42 19.00
N VAL A 61 -13.75 -0.05 18.27
CA VAL A 61 -13.87 -0.47 16.87
C VAL A 61 -13.62 -1.96 16.78
N VAL A 62 -14.66 -2.70 16.41
CA VAL A 62 -14.64 -4.16 16.25
C VAL A 62 -14.39 -4.49 14.78
N VAL A 63 -13.39 -5.31 14.52
CA VAL A 63 -13.10 -5.87 13.19
C VAL A 63 -13.04 -7.39 13.26
N LYS A 64 -13.35 -8.06 12.16
CA LYS A 64 -13.19 -9.52 12.14
C LYS A 64 -11.73 -9.92 12.11
N GLU A 65 -11.00 -9.39 11.15
CA GLU A 65 -9.62 -9.74 10.83
C GLU A 65 -8.77 -8.49 10.80
N PHE A 66 -7.49 -8.67 11.09
CA PHE A 66 -6.53 -7.58 11.13
C PHE A 66 -6.33 -6.86 9.80
N ASP A 67 -6.47 -7.57 8.68
CA ASP A 67 -6.33 -7.05 7.31
C ASP A 67 -7.42 -6.02 6.92
N ARG A 68 -8.39 -5.76 7.80
CA ARG A 68 -9.39 -4.69 7.60
C ARG A 68 -8.79 -3.30 7.72
N PHE A 69 -7.66 -3.15 8.40
CA PHE A 69 -7.00 -1.85 8.57
C PHE A 69 -6.11 -1.45 7.40
N GLY A 70 -5.60 -2.37 6.58
CA GLY A 70 -4.72 -2.04 5.48
C GLY A 70 -4.45 -3.19 4.52
N ARG A 71 -3.70 -2.91 3.45
CA ARG A 71 -3.26 -3.91 2.46
C ARG A 71 -2.01 -4.63 2.88
N ASP A 72 -1.12 -3.93 3.55
CA ASP A 72 0.13 -4.46 4.05
C ASP A 72 0.30 -4.17 5.54
N LYS A 73 1.25 -4.84 6.16
CA LYS A 73 1.47 -4.76 7.60
C LYS A 73 1.96 -3.39 8.06
N ILE A 74 2.58 -2.60 7.19
CA ILE A 74 3.05 -1.25 7.50
C ILE A 74 1.85 -0.30 7.59
N GLU A 75 0.92 -0.42 6.63
CA GLU A 75 -0.32 0.35 6.62
C GLU A 75 -1.19 -0.02 7.84
N MET A 76 -1.36 -1.33 8.09
CA MET A 76 -2.09 -1.82 9.26
C MET A 76 -1.51 -1.28 10.57
N LYS A 77 -0.18 -1.27 10.74
CA LYS A 77 0.47 -0.68 11.91
C LYS A 77 0.14 0.79 12.06
N LYS A 78 0.24 1.58 10.98
CA LYS A 78 -0.08 3.02 11.02
C LYS A 78 -1.52 3.28 11.44
N GLU A 79 -2.45 2.49 10.92
CA GLU A 79 -3.86 2.64 11.24
C GLU A 79 -4.16 2.27 12.70
N LEU A 80 -3.57 1.20 13.23
CA LEU A 80 -3.69 0.88 14.65
C LEU A 80 -3.08 1.96 15.55
N GLU A 81 -1.91 2.48 15.20
CA GLU A 81 -1.30 3.59 15.91
C GLU A 81 -2.20 4.83 15.91
N TRP A 82 -2.88 5.09 14.79
CA TRP A 82 -3.82 6.20 14.67
C TRP A 82 -5.00 6.05 15.64
N PHE A 83 -5.63 4.85 15.72
CA PHE A 83 -6.70 4.58 16.68
C PHE A 83 -6.21 4.70 18.13
N ARG A 84 -5.04 4.14 18.42
CA ARG A 84 -4.42 4.23 19.74
C ARG A 84 -4.19 5.68 20.20
N GLN A 85 -3.60 6.51 19.32
CA GLN A 85 -3.33 7.92 19.63
C GLN A 85 -4.60 8.72 19.91
N ARG A 86 -5.75 8.27 19.38
CA ARG A 86 -7.05 8.85 19.65
C ARG A 86 -7.78 8.24 20.84
N GLY A 87 -7.16 7.31 21.54
CA GLY A 87 -7.78 6.63 22.68
C GLY A 87 -8.94 5.71 22.27
N VAL A 88 -8.98 5.24 21.03
CA VAL A 88 -9.98 4.30 20.52
C VAL A 88 -9.49 2.88 20.71
N ILE A 89 -10.33 2.03 21.29
CA ILE A 89 -10.03 0.62 21.58
C ILE A 89 -10.30 -0.21 20.31
N VAL A 90 -9.32 -0.99 19.87
CA VAL A 90 -9.50 -1.89 18.73
C VAL A 90 -9.70 -3.33 19.22
N ARG A 91 -10.80 -3.96 18.80
CA ARG A 91 -11.15 -5.35 19.07
C ARG A 91 -11.09 -6.17 17.79
N ILE A 92 -10.35 -7.27 17.77
CA ILE A 92 -10.18 -8.13 16.59
C ILE A 92 -10.74 -9.50 16.90
N LEU A 93 -11.81 -9.90 16.20
CA LEU A 93 -12.53 -11.14 16.51
C LEU A 93 -11.63 -12.39 16.37
N ASP A 94 -10.71 -12.39 15.44
CA ASP A 94 -9.77 -13.50 15.23
C ASP A 94 -8.59 -13.49 16.23
N ILE A 95 -8.50 -12.48 17.10
CA ILE A 95 -7.45 -12.36 18.14
C ILE A 95 -8.14 -12.33 19.52
N PRO A 96 -8.35 -13.48 20.18
CA PRO A 96 -9.14 -13.56 21.41
C PRO A 96 -8.65 -12.67 22.54
N THR A 97 -7.35 -12.40 22.62
CA THR A 97 -6.75 -11.52 23.64
C THR A 97 -7.23 -10.07 23.56
N THR A 98 -7.67 -9.61 22.39
CA THR A 98 -8.24 -8.26 22.22
C THR A 98 -9.71 -8.18 22.65
N LEU A 99 -10.34 -9.33 22.90
CA LEU A 99 -11.77 -9.44 23.20
C LEU A 99 -12.04 -9.59 24.71
N ILE A 100 -10.98 -9.70 25.52
CA ILE A 100 -11.10 -9.84 26.97
C ILE A 100 -11.51 -8.48 27.53
N ASP A 101 -12.59 -8.47 28.30
CA ASP A 101 -12.99 -7.30 29.04
C ASP A 101 -12.30 -7.33 30.40
N PHE A 102 -11.30 -6.48 30.55
CA PHE A 102 -10.57 -6.34 31.80
C PHE A 102 -11.28 -5.27 32.65
N GLN A 103 -12.37 -5.62 33.31
CA GLN A 103 -13.11 -4.76 34.20
C GLN A 103 -12.16 -3.80 34.95
N ASP A 104 -12.29 -2.50 34.70
CA ASP A 104 -11.47 -1.41 35.26
C ASP A 104 -9.96 -1.40 34.93
N GLN A 105 -9.45 -2.31 34.05
CA GLN A 105 -8.04 -2.36 33.70
C GLN A 105 -7.83 -2.11 32.19
N THR A 106 -8.30 -0.99 31.68
CA THR A 106 -8.15 -0.55 30.28
C THR A 106 -6.70 -0.56 29.82
N TRP A 107 -5.75 -0.31 30.73
CA TRP A 107 -4.32 -0.35 30.48
C TRP A 107 -3.83 -1.71 29.94
N VAL A 108 -4.49 -2.84 30.31
CA VAL A 108 -4.11 -4.18 29.80
C VAL A 108 -4.46 -4.29 28.30
N LEU A 109 -5.61 -3.77 27.87
CA LEU A 109 -5.97 -3.72 26.44
C LEU A 109 -5.03 -2.82 25.66
N GLU A 110 -4.67 -1.68 26.22
CA GLU A 110 -3.66 -0.79 25.62
C GLU A 110 -2.31 -1.50 25.48
N MET A 111 -1.88 -2.23 26.50
CA MET A 111 -0.65 -3.03 26.48
C MET A 111 -0.72 -4.12 25.39
N VAL A 112 -1.81 -4.87 25.31
CA VAL A 112 -2.01 -5.90 24.27
C VAL A 112 -1.97 -5.28 22.88
N ASN A 113 -2.66 -4.17 22.66
CA ASN A 113 -2.64 -3.46 21.39
C ASN A 113 -1.23 -2.95 21.03
N ASN A 114 -0.48 -2.45 22.00
CA ASN A 114 0.91 -2.01 21.80
C ASN A 114 1.82 -3.19 21.38
N ILE A 115 1.71 -4.31 22.07
CA ILE A 115 2.48 -5.54 21.72
C ILE A 115 2.12 -6.01 20.31
N LEU A 116 0.83 -6.02 19.96
CA LEU A 116 0.40 -6.37 18.60
C LEU A 116 1.01 -5.44 17.54
N ILE A 117 0.97 -4.13 17.77
CA ILE A 117 1.55 -3.13 16.88
C ILE A 117 3.05 -3.39 16.68
N GLU A 118 3.79 -3.67 17.73
CA GLU A 118 5.22 -3.93 17.67
C GLU A 118 5.56 -5.24 16.96
N VAL A 119 4.89 -6.32 17.32
CA VAL A 119 5.09 -7.64 16.69
C VAL A 119 4.78 -7.57 15.20
N LEU A 120 3.67 -6.93 14.82
CA LEU A 120 3.29 -6.77 13.42
C LEU A 120 4.29 -5.91 12.65
N GLY A 121 4.80 -4.85 13.27
CA GLY A 121 5.85 -4.03 12.69
C GLY A 121 7.13 -4.82 12.43
N ALA A 122 7.57 -5.61 13.40
CA ALA A 122 8.76 -6.47 13.28
C ALA A 122 8.58 -7.55 12.18
N VAL A 123 7.41 -8.20 12.12
CA VAL A 123 7.11 -9.20 11.08
C VAL A 123 7.06 -8.55 9.70
N ALA A 124 6.44 -7.38 9.55
CA ALA A 124 6.39 -6.64 8.29
C ALA A 124 7.79 -6.27 7.79
N GLU A 125 8.65 -5.80 8.67
CA GLU A 125 10.02 -5.46 8.31
C GLU A 125 10.83 -6.70 7.90
N GLN A 126 10.67 -7.81 8.62
CA GLN A 126 11.32 -9.08 8.28
C GLN A 126 10.89 -9.60 6.90
N GLU A 127 9.59 -9.56 6.59
CA GLU A 127 9.09 -9.94 5.26
C GLU A 127 9.63 -9.04 4.15
N ARG A 128 9.69 -7.73 4.38
CA ARG A 128 10.29 -6.79 3.44
C ARG A 128 11.77 -7.09 3.18
N LYS A 129 12.53 -7.38 4.25
CA LYS A 129 13.94 -7.78 4.13
C LYS A 129 14.08 -9.08 3.32
N LYS A 130 13.28 -10.11 3.63
CA LYS A 130 13.27 -11.37 2.88
C LYS A 130 12.91 -11.18 1.41
N THR A 131 11.92 -10.33 1.11
CA THR A 131 11.52 -10.05 -0.27
C THR A 131 12.62 -9.35 -1.05
N LYS A 132 13.27 -8.34 -0.45
CA LYS A 132 14.42 -7.65 -1.07
C LYS A 132 15.59 -8.62 -1.30
N GLN A 133 15.87 -9.48 -0.33
CA GLN A 133 16.92 -10.48 -0.44
C GLN A 133 16.62 -11.45 -1.59
N ARG A 134 15.41 -12.03 -1.67
CA ARG A 134 15.01 -12.91 -2.76
C ARG A 134 15.07 -12.22 -4.13
N GLN A 135 14.69 -10.94 -4.21
CA GLN A 135 14.84 -10.15 -5.42
C GLN A 135 16.31 -9.99 -5.82
N ALA A 136 17.18 -9.66 -4.86
CA ALA A 136 18.61 -9.51 -5.10
C ALA A 136 19.25 -10.85 -5.57
N GLU A 137 18.93 -11.94 -4.89
CA GLU A 137 19.35 -13.29 -5.28
C GLU A 137 18.84 -13.68 -6.67
N GLY A 138 17.58 -13.40 -6.97
CA GLY A 138 17.00 -13.65 -8.30
C GLY A 138 17.69 -12.82 -9.39
N ILE A 139 18.01 -11.56 -9.13
CA ILE A 139 18.76 -10.70 -10.05
C ILE A 139 20.22 -11.20 -10.18
N ALA A 140 20.83 -11.65 -9.08
CA ALA A 140 22.20 -12.18 -9.10
C ALA A 140 22.30 -13.43 -9.96
N ALA A 141 21.31 -14.33 -9.88
CA ALA A 141 21.24 -15.58 -10.62
C ALA A 141 20.84 -15.43 -12.10
N MET A 142 20.47 -14.22 -12.56
CA MET A 142 20.13 -14.02 -13.98
C MET A 142 21.33 -14.25 -14.89
N PRO A 143 21.17 -14.97 -16.01
CA PRO A 143 22.21 -15.12 -17.02
C PRO A 143 22.59 -13.76 -17.61
N VAL A 144 23.84 -13.63 -17.97
CA VAL A 144 24.39 -12.42 -18.64
C VAL A 144 24.54 -12.73 -20.11
N VAL A 145 23.83 -11.99 -20.97
CA VAL A 145 23.95 -12.06 -22.44
C VAL A 145 24.34 -10.66 -22.92
N ASP A 146 25.40 -10.58 -23.71
CA ASP A 146 25.94 -9.30 -24.23
C ASP A 146 26.18 -8.23 -23.13
N GLY A 147 26.72 -8.66 -22.00
CA GLY A 147 27.00 -7.77 -20.86
C GLY A 147 25.77 -7.30 -20.07
N ARG A 148 24.59 -7.85 -20.36
CA ARG A 148 23.33 -7.49 -19.69
C ARG A 148 22.69 -8.70 -19.01
N LYS A 149 22.15 -8.49 -17.80
CA LYS A 149 21.33 -9.53 -17.16
C LYS A 149 20.01 -9.71 -17.90
N VAL A 150 19.64 -10.95 -18.18
CA VAL A 150 18.45 -11.33 -18.96
C VAL A 150 17.58 -12.25 -18.13
N SER A 151 16.25 -12.06 -18.21
CA SER A 151 15.31 -12.98 -17.58
C SER A 151 15.39 -14.36 -18.24
N ALA A 152 15.71 -15.40 -17.49
CA ALA A 152 15.71 -16.78 -17.97
C ALA A 152 14.35 -17.23 -18.54
N LYS A 153 13.24 -16.64 -18.04
CA LYS A 153 11.87 -17.00 -18.45
C LYS A 153 11.43 -16.30 -19.74
N THR A 154 11.84 -15.04 -19.95
CA THR A 154 11.31 -14.22 -21.06
C THR A 154 12.36 -13.78 -22.07
N GLY A 155 13.65 -14.04 -21.79
CA GLY A 155 14.77 -13.58 -22.62
C GLY A 155 14.95 -12.05 -22.65
N ARG A 156 14.13 -11.29 -21.93
CA ARG A 156 14.18 -9.82 -21.94
C ARG A 156 15.26 -9.33 -20.97
N GLY A 157 15.99 -8.29 -21.40
CA GLY A 157 16.97 -7.62 -20.55
C GLY A 157 16.36 -7.06 -19.28
N PHE A 158 17.07 -7.19 -18.15
CA PHE A 158 16.65 -6.63 -16.87
C PHE A 158 16.87 -5.13 -16.84
N GLY A 159 15.85 -4.41 -16.44
CA GLY A 159 15.86 -2.96 -16.37
C GLY A 159 15.16 -2.28 -17.57
N ARG A 160 15.13 -0.95 -17.54
CA ARG A 160 14.55 -0.16 -18.62
C ARG A 160 15.42 -0.30 -19.87
N VAL A 161 14.81 -0.67 -20.99
CA VAL A 161 15.51 -0.72 -22.29
C VAL A 161 16.04 0.68 -22.58
N LYS A 162 17.35 0.79 -22.82
CA LYS A 162 17.92 2.03 -23.33
C LYS A 162 17.36 2.25 -24.73
N MET A 163 16.64 3.35 -24.90
CA MET A 163 16.19 3.76 -26.21
C MET A 163 17.44 4.18 -27.00
N ASP A 164 17.70 3.52 -28.10
CA ASP A 164 18.74 3.89 -29.03
C ASP A 164 18.27 5.15 -29.76
N VAL A 165 19.03 6.22 -29.63
CA VAL A 165 18.71 7.52 -30.22
C VAL A 165 19.90 7.89 -31.11
N ASP A 166 19.61 8.15 -32.37
CA ASP A 166 20.59 8.61 -33.34
C ASP A 166 21.19 9.94 -32.91
N MET A 167 22.45 9.93 -32.50
CA MET A 167 23.15 11.11 -32.01
C MET A 167 23.33 12.19 -33.10
N GLY A 168 23.45 11.80 -34.37
CA GLY A 168 23.50 12.77 -35.49
C GLY A 168 22.18 13.52 -35.63
N ARG A 169 21.04 12.87 -35.39
CA ARG A 169 19.75 13.58 -35.34
C ARG A 169 19.63 14.48 -34.12
N VAL A 170 20.18 14.06 -32.97
CA VAL A 170 20.22 14.90 -31.75
C VAL A 170 21.01 16.17 -32.01
N GLU A 171 22.19 16.07 -32.62
CA GLU A 171 23.05 17.21 -32.94
C GLU A 171 22.34 18.19 -33.89
N ASN A 172 21.76 17.72 -34.98
CA ASN A 172 21.02 18.56 -35.93
C ASN A 172 19.84 19.29 -35.24
N LEU A 173 19.07 18.58 -34.41
CA LEU A 173 17.96 19.20 -33.69
C LEU A 173 18.43 20.17 -32.61
N ALA A 174 19.58 19.92 -31.98
CA ALA A 174 20.17 20.83 -30.99
C ALA A 174 20.63 22.13 -31.67
N GLN A 175 21.23 22.07 -32.86
CA GLN A 175 21.58 23.25 -33.64
C GLN A 175 20.36 24.06 -34.05
N LYS A 176 19.28 23.41 -34.52
CA LYS A 176 18.02 24.08 -34.86
C LYS A 176 17.38 24.74 -33.65
N GLN A 177 17.48 24.10 -32.50
CA GLN A 177 16.94 24.63 -31.23
C GLN A 177 17.78 25.84 -30.76
N LYS A 178 19.11 25.76 -30.80
CA LYS A 178 20.00 26.90 -30.51
C LYS A 178 19.77 28.07 -31.45
N GLY A 179 19.46 27.80 -32.73
CA GLY A 179 19.12 28.80 -33.73
C GLY A 179 17.71 29.38 -33.65
N GLY A 180 16.89 28.94 -32.68
CA GLY A 180 15.54 29.45 -32.50
C GLY A 180 14.49 28.89 -33.48
N HIS A 181 14.87 27.94 -34.34
CA HIS A 181 13.98 27.34 -35.35
C HIS A 181 13.08 26.24 -34.83
N MET A 182 13.37 25.67 -33.64
CA MET A 182 12.59 24.64 -33.01
C MET A 182 12.57 24.82 -31.49
N THR A 183 11.44 24.41 -30.88
CA THR A 183 11.36 24.36 -29.40
C THR A 183 11.87 23.04 -28.87
N VAL A 184 12.23 22.99 -27.58
CA VAL A 184 12.58 21.71 -26.88
C VAL A 184 11.46 20.69 -27.01
N ASN A 185 10.19 21.13 -26.99
CA ASN A 185 9.06 20.24 -27.14
C ASN A 185 8.99 19.59 -28.52
N ASP A 186 9.33 20.35 -29.57
CA ASP A 186 9.32 19.83 -30.92
C ASP A 186 10.45 18.81 -31.11
N CYS A 187 11.64 19.09 -30.59
CA CYS A 187 12.76 18.14 -30.59
C CYS A 187 12.41 16.84 -29.85
N CYS A 188 11.77 16.96 -28.69
CA CYS A 188 11.31 15.80 -27.93
C CYS A 188 10.29 14.96 -28.70
N ARG A 189 9.36 15.62 -29.39
CA ARG A 189 8.31 14.97 -30.20
C ARG A 189 8.92 14.22 -31.39
N GLU A 190 9.88 14.85 -32.06
CA GLU A 190 10.52 14.28 -33.24
C GLU A 190 11.38 13.04 -32.95
N LEU A 191 12.01 12.99 -31.75
CA LEU A 191 12.80 11.87 -31.28
C LEU A 191 11.99 10.85 -30.44
N GLY A 192 10.73 11.16 -30.10
CA GLY A 192 9.93 10.31 -29.22
C GLY A 192 10.49 10.17 -27.80
N ILE A 193 11.18 11.20 -27.28
CA ILE A 193 11.86 11.17 -25.98
C ILE A 193 11.28 12.20 -24.99
N SER A 194 11.55 11.98 -23.69
CA SER A 194 11.19 12.95 -22.65
C SER A 194 12.13 14.16 -22.64
N ARG A 195 11.65 15.29 -22.09
CA ARG A 195 12.47 16.50 -21.91
C ARG A 195 13.75 16.24 -21.11
N SER A 196 13.68 15.45 -20.05
CA SER A 196 14.86 15.10 -19.24
C SER A 196 15.90 14.34 -20.07
N LYS A 197 15.44 13.43 -20.95
CA LYS A 197 16.35 12.70 -21.85
C LYS A 197 16.94 13.62 -22.91
N TRP A 198 16.15 14.54 -23.46
CA TRP A 198 16.64 15.57 -24.40
C TRP A 198 17.80 16.37 -23.81
N TYR A 199 17.62 16.96 -22.61
CA TYR A 199 18.67 17.75 -21.99
C TYR A 199 19.94 16.96 -21.66
N ASN A 200 19.81 15.67 -21.35
CA ASN A 200 20.99 14.83 -21.15
C ASN A 200 21.74 14.59 -22.46
N LEU A 201 21.03 14.25 -23.54
CA LEU A 201 21.65 14.02 -24.87
C LEU A 201 22.21 15.33 -25.50
N ALA A 202 21.48 16.43 -25.37
CA ALA A 202 21.91 17.71 -25.91
C ALA A 202 23.12 18.36 -25.18
N ARG A 203 23.54 17.81 -24.02
CA ARG A 203 24.79 18.15 -23.33
C ARG A 203 26.00 17.40 -23.87
N GLU A 204 25.77 16.31 -24.56
CA GLU A 204 26.80 15.42 -25.10
C GLU A 204 27.20 15.85 -26.53
N VAL A 205 26.46 16.80 -27.14
CA VAL A 205 26.64 17.39 -28.48
C VAL A 205 26.69 18.92 -28.37
#